data_66138f4564cba0bc03408021f02c8943
#
_entry.id   66138f4564cba0bc03408021f02c8943
#
_cell.length_a   1.000
_cell.length_b   1.000
_cell.length_c   1.000
_cell.angle_alpha   90.00
_cell.angle_beta   90.00
_cell.angle_gamma   90.00
#
_symmetry.space_group_name_H-M   'P 1'
#
loop_
_entity.id
_entity.type
_entity.pdbx_description
1 polymer ?
#
loop_
_entity_poly.entity_id
_entity_poly.type
_entity_poly.pdbx_seq_one_letter_code
_entity_poly.pdbx_strand_id
1 'polypeptide(L)'
;ICSGLVGSEMCIRDRLITNPECRQYLLRQAFEEAIHTHAYQYCIESLGMDEGEVFNMYREVPSVAKKASWSLNKTQALSDPNFKTGTVEDDQQVLRNLIGFYGVTEGIFFYCGFTQILSMGRRNKMTGVAEQFQYILRDESMHLNFGIDVINQIKLENPHLWTEEFQQEAIQMILEGTALEIEYARDTMPRGVLGMNASMMEEYLQFIANRRLCLLYTSDAADDETS
;
A
#
# COMPACT_ATOMS: atom_id res chain seq x y z
N ILE A 1 -1.80 11.93 1.73
CA ILE A 1 -1.04 10.75 1.30
C ILE A 1 -1.42 10.39 -0.15
N CYS A 2 -2.70 10.20 -0.47
CA CYS A 2 -3.14 9.82 -1.81
C CYS A 2 -2.67 10.76 -2.93
N SER A 3 -2.69 12.08 -2.73
CA SER A 3 -2.24 13.04 -3.77
C SER A 3 -0.75 12.92 -4.12
N GLY A 4 0.09 12.57 -3.16
CA GLY A 4 1.51 12.29 -3.41
C GLY A 4 1.72 10.97 -4.17
N LEU A 5 0.90 9.96 -3.90
CA LEU A 5 0.92 8.67 -4.56
C LEU A 5 0.50 8.79 -6.03
N VAL A 6 -0.61 9.50 -6.33
CA VAL A 6 -1.04 9.79 -7.72
C VAL A 6 0.07 10.46 -8.54
N GLY A 7 0.83 11.37 -7.93
CA GLY A 7 1.99 11.98 -8.58
C GLY A 7 3.08 10.97 -8.95
N SER A 8 3.39 10.04 -8.05
CA SER A 8 4.37 8.97 -8.29
C SER A 8 3.92 8.01 -9.39
N GLU A 9 2.67 7.58 -9.39
CA GLU A 9 2.09 6.71 -10.42
C GLU A 9 2.15 7.35 -11.81
N MET A 10 1.81 8.64 -11.91
CA MET A 10 1.92 9.35 -13.18
C MET A 10 3.37 9.45 -13.66
N CYS A 11 4.33 9.66 -12.77
CA CYS A 11 5.75 9.67 -13.13
C CYS A 11 6.23 8.29 -13.58
N ILE A 12 5.83 7.21 -12.90
CA ILE A 12 6.13 5.84 -13.31
C ILE A 12 5.54 5.57 -14.69
N ARG A 13 4.26 5.88 -14.90
CA ARG A 13 3.58 5.70 -16.18
C ARG A 13 4.27 6.44 -17.33
N ASP A 14 4.58 7.69 -17.13
CA ASP A 14 5.00 8.57 -18.25
C ASP A 14 6.46 8.37 -18.65
N ARG A 15 7.30 7.88 -17.73
CA ARG A 15 8.74 7.83 -17.95
C ARG A 15 9.36 6.44 -17.88
N LEU A 16 8.85 5.56 -16.98
CA LEU A 16 9.52 4.31 -16.65
C LEU A 16 8.83 3.09 -17.26
N ILE A 17 7.52 3.08 -17.34
CA ILE A 17 6.75 1.97 -17.92
C ILE A 17 6.42 2.31 -19.38
N THR A 18 6.95 1.51 -20.31
CA THR A 18 6.77 1.69 -21.76
C THR A 18 5.64 0.86 -22.35
N ASN A 19 5.29 -0.25 -21.70
CA ASN A 19 4.18 -1.12 -22.12
C ASN A 19 2.85 -0.35 -22.09
N PRO A 20 2.11 -0.27 -23.21
CA PRO A 20 0.90 0.56 -23.31
C PRO A 20 -0.24 0.07 -22.43
N GLU A 21 -0.41 -1.23 -22.23
CA GLU A 21 -1.44 -1.82 -21.38
C GLU A 21 -1.17 -1.49 -19.91
N CYS A 22 0.07 -1.62 -19.45
CA CYS A 22 0.46 -1.22 -18.10
C CYS A 22 0.24 0.28 -17.87
N ARG A 23 0.54 1.13 -18.87
CA ARG A 23 0.27 2.58 -18.79
C ARG A 23 -1.21 2.91 -18.70
N GLN A 24 -2.07 2.16 -19.40
CA GLN A 24 -3.52 2.30 -19.29
C GLN A 24 -4.01 1.90 -17.89
N TYR A 25 -3.47 0.81 -17.35
CA TYR A 25 -3.81 0.39 -15.99
C TYR A 25 -3.39 1.43 -14.94
N LEU A 26 -2.18 1.95 -15.01
CA LEU A 26 -1.70 3.00 -14.08
C LEU A 26 -2.57 4.27 -14.16
N LEU A 27 -3.08 4.63 -15.34
CA LEU A 27 -4.03 5.73 -15.49
C LEU A 27 -5.36 5.41 -14.80
N ARG A 28 -5.83 4.16 -14.92
CA ARG A 28 -7.03 3.69 -14.24
C ARG A 28 -6.85 3.71 -12.72
N GLN A 29 -5.73 3.21 -12.22
CA GLN A 29 -5.39 3.23 -10.80
C GLN A 29 -5.37 4.66 -10.25
N ALA A 30 -4.70 5.60 -10.93
CA ALA A 30 -4.69 7.01 -10.53
C ALA A 30 -6.10 7.64 -10.46
N PHE A 31 -7.01 7.21 -11.34
CA PHE A 31 -8.41 7.62 -11.30
C PHE A 31 -9.14 7.02 -10.09
N GLU A 32 -8.93 5.75 -9.79
CA GLU A 32 -9.52 5.07 -8.61
C GLU A 32 -9.05 5.71 -7.31
N GLU A 33 -7.76 6.08 -7.20
CA GLU A 33 -7.22 6.82 -6.05
C GLU A 33 -7.89 8.18 -5.82
N ALA A 34 -8.23 8.87 -6.91
CA ALA A 34 -8.99 10.12 -6.81
C ALA A 34 -10.42 9.86 -6.26
N ILE A 35 -11.05 8.75 -6.65
CA ILE A 35 -12.35 8.33 -6.11
C ILE A 35 -12.22 7.94 -4.64
N HIS A 36 -11.18 7.20 -4.25
CA HIS A 36 -10.94 6.82 -2.86
C HIS A 36 -10.79 8.05 -1.97
N THR A 37 -10.02 9.04 -2.40
CA THR A 37 -9.87 10.31 -1.69
C THR A 37 -11.21 11.00 -1.48
N HIS A 38 -12.04 11.09 -2.51
CA HIS A 38 -13.37 11.67 -2.42
C HIS A 38 -14.31 10.86 -1.51
N ALA A 39 -14.23 9.53 -1.55
CA ALA A 39 -15.01 8.66 -0.68
C ALA A 39 -14.65 8.86 0.80
N TYR A 40 -13.36 9.01 1.13
CA TYR A 40 -12.94 9.32 2.50
C TYR A 40 -13.43 10.68 2.95
N GLN A 41 -13.34 11.71 2.12
CA GLN A 41 -13.87 13.04 2.39
C GLN A 41 -15.37 12.97 2.68
N TYR A 42 -16.14 12.33 1.82
CA TYR A 42 -17.57 12.15 1.98
C TYR A 42 -17.94 11.40 3.27
N CYS A 43 -17.16 10.39 3.67
CA CYS A 43 -17.34 9.70 4.95
C CYS A 43 -17.14 10.64 6.14
N ILE A 44 -16.10 11.48 6.12
CA ILE A 44 -15.78 12.45 7.18
C ILE A 44 -16.92 13.48 7.29
N GLU A 45 -17.35 14.06 6.18
CA GLU A 45 -18.48 15.00 6.11
C GLU A 45 -19.77 14.38 6.67
N SER A 46 -20.08 13.13 6.26
CA SER A 46 -21.28 12.40 6.68
C SER A 46 -21.30 12.11 8.19
N LEU A 47 -20.14 12.07 8.82
CA LEU A 47 -19.99 11.90 10.28
C LEU A 47 -20.03 13.25 11.02
N GLY A 48 -20.10 14.37 10.32
CA GLY A 48 -20.07 15.71 10.90
C GLY A 48 -18.73 16.07 11.54
N MET A 49 -17.64 15.44 11.10
CA MET A 49 -16.27 15.72 11.56
C MET A 49 -15.66 16.86 10.74
N ASP A 50 -14.74 17.61 11.34
CA ASP A 50 -13.97 18.63 10.62
C ASP A 50 -12.91 17.95 9.73
N GLU A 51 -13.00 18.19 8.43
CA GLU A 51 -12.08 17.60 7.45
C GLU A 51 -10.65 18.05 7.66
N GLY A 52 -10.44 19.32 7.97
CA GLY A 52 -9.11 19.88 8.21
C GLY A 52 -8.44 19.23 9.41
N GLU A 53 -9.17 19.00 10.51
CA GLU A 53 -8.65 18.28 11.68
C GLU A 53 -8.30 16.83 11.33
N VAL A 54 -9.21 16.11 10.67
CA VAL A 54 -8.98 14.69 10.32
C VAL A 54 -7.81 14.53 9.36
N PHE A 55 -7.73 15.32 8.31
CA PHE A 55 -6.62 15.25 7.36
C PHE A 55 -5.28 15.71 7.96
N ASN A 56 -5.26 16.56 8.99
CA ASN A 56 -4.04 16.95 9.68
C ASN A 56 -3.54 15.90 10.70
N MET A 57 -4.36 14.93 11.08
CA MET A 57 -3.97 13.87 12.05
C MET A 57 -2.71 13.11 11.63
N TYR A 58 -2.39 13.02 10.34
CA TYR A 58 -1.13 12.42 9.89
C TYR A 58 0.12 13.13 10.40
N ARG A 59 0.01 14.40 10.87
CA ARG A 59 1.08 15.16 11.49
C ARG A 59 1.08 15.08 13.02
N GLU A 60 -0.10 14.88 13.60
CA GLU A 60 -0.30 14.96 15.05
C GLU A 60 -0.25 13.58 15.72
N VAL A 61 -0.68 12.52 15.01
CA VAL A 61 -0.64 11.16 15.52
C VAL A 61 0.69 10.49 15.15
N PRO A 62 1.56 10.18 16.12
CA PRO A 62 2.93 9.73 15.84
C PRO A 62 3.01 8.47 14.96
N SER A 63 2.16 7.47 15.17
CA SER A 63 2.14 6.25 14.35
C SER A 63 1.72 6.52 12.91
N VAL A 64 0.77 7.43 12.68
CA VAL A 64 0.36 7.85 11.34
C VAL A 64 1.48 8.66 10.67
N ALA A 65 2.11 9.58 11.39
CA ALA A 65 3.24 10.37 10.90
C ALA A 65 4.41 9.49 10.46
N LYS A 66 4.74 8.44 11.23
CA LYS A 66 5.80 7.48 10.89
C LYS A 66 5.49 6.72 9.59
N LYS A 67 4.27 6.20 9.45
CA LYS A 67 3.81 5.52 8.22
C LYS A 67 3.90 6.45 7.01
N ALA A 68 3.37 7.66 7.13
CA ALA A 68 3.40 8.66 6.05
C ALA A 68 4.85 9.02 5.66
N SER A 69 5.73 9.25 6.63
CA SER A 69 7.13 9.56 6.39
C SER A 69 7.87 8.39 5.73
N TRP A 70 7.61 7.17 6.18
CA TRP A 70 8.19 5.96 5.58
C TRP A 70 7.77 5.83 4.10
N SER A 71 6.48 5.92 3.79
CA SER A 71 5.98 5.86 2.42
C SER A 71 6.60 6.94 1.53
N LEU A 72 6.62 8.19 1.98
CA LEU A 72 7.22 9.29 1.23
C LEU A 72 8.71 9.05 0.95
N ASN A 73 9.48 8.64 1.97
CA ASN A 73 10.91 8.37 1.81
C ASN A 73 11.20 7.24 0.81
N LYS A 74 10.33 6.23 0.72
CA LYS A 74 10.51 5.11 -0.20
C LYS A 74 10.02 5.41 -1.61
N THR A 75 9.08 6.33 -1.80
CA THR A 75 8.43 6.57 -3.11
C THR A 75 8.83 7.88 -3.79
N GLN A 76 9.39 8.85 -3.08
CA GLN A 76 9.64 10.19 -3.64
C GLN A 76 10.74 10.24 -4.70
N ALA A 77 11.69 9.28 -4.72
CA ALA A 77 12.80 9.30 -5.67
C ALA A 77 12.32 9.31 -7.13
N LEU A 78 11.26 8.57 -7.44
CA LEU A 78 10.68 8.53 -8.79
C LEU A 78 9.91 9.81 -9.17
N SER A 79 9.60 10.66 -8.20
CA SER A 79 8.96 11.96 -8.43
C SER A 79 9.95 13.04 -8.89
N ASP A 80 11.27 12.80 -8.76
CA ASP A 80 12.28 13.73 -9.30
C ASP A 80 12.21 13.73 -10.85
N PRO A 81 11.97 14.90 -11.47
CA PRO A 81 11.94 15.00 -12.94
C PRO A 81 13.27 14.62 -13.60
N ASN A 82 14.38 14.69 -12.87
CA ASN A 82 15.72 14.36 -13.36
C ASN A 82 16.12 12.89 -13.13
N PHE A 83 15.29 12.11 -12.41
CA PHE A 83 15.55 10.69 -12.19
C PHE A 83 15.61 9.96 -13.54
N LYS A 84 16.63 9.14 -13.70
CA LYS A 84 16.86 8.35 -14.92
C LYS A 84 17.15 6.90 -14.52
N THR A 85 16.83 5.99 -15.41
CA THR A 85 17.19 4.58 -15.34
C THR A 85 18.42 4.31 -16.23
N GLY A 86 19.04 3.14 -16.07
CA GLY A 86 20.15 2.67 -16.91
C GLY A 86 21.42 2.33 -16.15
N THR A 87 21.47 2.53 -14.83
CA THR A 87 22.46 1.89 -13.95
C THR A 87 21.78 0.88 -13.06
N VAL A 88 22.52 -0.11 -12.56
CA VAL A 88 21.96 -1.12 -11.63
C VAL A 88 21.33 -0.46 -10.41
N GLU A 89 21.96 0.58 -9.87
CA GLU A 89 21.47 1.29 -8.68
C GLU A 89 20.16 2.04 -8.97
N ASP A 90 20.09 2.76 -10.10
CA ASP A 90 18.87 3.49 -10.48
C ASP A 90 17.73 2.52 -10.80
N ASP A 91 18.00 1.42 -11.49
CA ASP A 91 17.00 0.41 -11.83
C ASP A 91 16.52 -0.34 -10.58
N GLN A 92 17.41 -0.65 -9.61
CA GLN A 92 17.03 -1.14 -8.30
C GLN A 92 16.20 -0.10 -7.52
N GLN A 93 16.46 1.20 -7.69
CA GLN A 93 15.66 2.25 -7.07
C GLN A 93 14.20 2.22 -7.57
N VAL A 94 13.96 1.89 -8.84
CA VAL A 94 12.60 1.65 -9.36
C VAL A 94 11.93 0.49 -8.61
N LEU A 95 12.63 -0.63 -8.47
CA LEU A 95 12.11 -1.79 -7.72
C LEU A 95 11.83 -1.45 -6.24
N ARG A 96 12.72 -0.71 -5.56
CA ARG A 96 12.49 -0.23 -4.18
C ARG A 96 11.20 0.58 -4.06
N ASN A 97 10.97 1.47 -5.01
CA ASN A 97 9.76 2.29 -5.02
C ASN A 97 8.50 1.45 -5.26
N LEU A 98 8.54 0.52 -6.21
CA LEU A 98 7.41 -0.37 -6.50
C LEU A 98 7.10 -1.29 -5.31
N ILE A 99 8.13 -1.88 -4.67
CA ILE A 99 7.96 -2.71 -3.48
C ILE A 99 7.42 -1.88 -2.31
N GLY A 100 7.97 -0.69 -2.08
CA GLY A 100 7.51 0.21 -1.03
C GLY A 100 6.06 0.66 -1.23
N PHE A 101 5.68 0.96 -2.46
CA PHE A 101 4.33 1.38 -2.82
C PHE A 101 3.34 0.19 -2.77
N TYR A 102 3.49 -0.78 -3.64
CA TYR A 102 2.55 -1.89 -3.77
C TYR A 102 2.67 -2.91 -2.62
N GLY A 103 3.89 -3.28 -2.23
CA GLY A 103 4.11 -4.29 -1.20
C GLY A 103 3.78 -3.81 0.20
N VAL A 104 4.05 -2.54 0.52
CA VAL A 104 3.89 -1.99 1.88
C VAL A 104 2.73 -1.00 1.96
N THR A 105 2.74 0.08 1.17
CA THR A 105 1.72 1.13 1.33
C THR A 105 0.33 0.59 1.01
N GLU A 106 0.13 -0.03 -0.13
CA GLU A 106 -1.15 -0.65 -0.50
C GLU A 106 -1.29 -2.07 0.08
N GLY A 107 -0.19 -2.80 0.20
CA GLY A 107 -0.19 -4.20 0.62
C GLY A 107 -0.28 -4.44 2.13
N ILE A 108 0.02 -3.44 2.99
CA ILE A 108 0.06 -3.57 4.45
C ILE A 108 -0.65 -2.41 5.16
N PHE A 109 -0.36 -1.15 4.81
CA PHE A 109 -0.74 0.03 5.61
C PHE A 109 -2.25 0.33 5.69
N PHE A 110 -3.06 -0.31 4.89
CA PHE A 110 -4.52 -0.16 4.92
C PHE A 110 -5.23 -1.21 5.79
N TYR A 111 -4.58 -2.33 6.08
CA TYR A 111 -5.27 -3.51 6.62
C TYR A 111 -5.79 -3.32 8.04
N CYS A 112 -5.08 -2.60 8.91
CA CYS A 112 -5.56 -2.31 10.26
C CYS A 112 -6.83 -1.43 10.22
N GLY A 113 -6.82 -0.35 9.45
CA GLY A 113 -7.97 0.55 9.30
C GLY A 113 -9.17 -0.14 8.66
N PHE A 114 -8.95 -0.86 7.55
CA PHE A 114 -10.02 -1.59 6.86
C PHE A 114 -10.68 -2.63 7.75
N THR A 115 -9.89 -3.40 8.49
CA THR A 115 -10.41 -4.44 9.39
C THR A 115 -11.29 -3.81 10.49
N GLN A 116 -10.91 -2.68 11.05
CA GLN A 116 -11.71 -1.97 12.05
C GLN A 116 -13.05 -1.51 11.49
N ILE A 117 -13.07 -0.85 10.33
CA ILE A 117 -14.28 -0.34 9.70
C ILE A 117 -15.20 -1.49 9.25
N LEU A 118 -14.66 -2.53 8.63
CA LEU A 118 -15.43 -3.69 8.20
C LEU A 118 -16.04 -4.45 9.40
N SER A 119 -15.32 -4.52 10.51
CA SER A 119 -15.84 -5.09 11.77
C SER A 119 -17.02 -4.28 12.33
N MET A 120 -17.01 -2.96 12.20
CA MET A 120 -18.19 -2.14 12.55
C MET A 120 -19.39 -2.48 11.67
N GLY A 121 -19.18 -2.60 10.34
CA GLY A 121 -20.23 -2.98 9.40
C GLY A 121 -20.89 -4.32 9.73
N ARG A 122 -20.10 -5.33 10.09
CA ARG A 122 -20.61 -6.65 10.54
C ARG A 122 -21.47 -6.58 11.79
N ARG A 123 -21.39 -5.52 12.56
CA ARG A 123 -22.20 -5.27 13.76
C ARG A 123 -23.29 -4.23 13.52
N ASN A 124 -23.67 -4.01 12.27
CA ASN A 124 -24.68 -3.00 11.86
C ASN A 124 -24.35 -1.58 12.36
N LYS A 125 -23.06 -1.23 12.41
CA LYS A 125 -22.58 0.13 12.72
C LYS A 125 -21.86 0.67 11.50
N MET A 126 -22.15 1.93 11.15
CA MET A 126 -21.52 2.61 10.00
C MET A 126 -21.57 1.77 8.71
N THR A 127 -22.72 1.15 8.43
CA THR A 127 -22.87 0.17 7.32
C THR A 127 -22.55 0.79 5.96
N GLY A 128 -22.96 2.04 5.71
CA GLY A 128 -22.64 2.75 4.47
C GLY A 128 -21.13 3.01 4.32
N VAL A 129 -20.44 3.40 5.41
CA VAL A 129 -18.96 3.54 5.39
C VAL A 129 -18.30 2.18 5.15
N ALA A 130 -18.75 1.13 5.85
CA ALA A 130 -18.22 -0.22 5.67
C ALA A 130 -18.40 -0.73 4.22
N GLU A 131 -19.51 -0.39 3.57
CA GLU A 131 -19.76 -0.73 2.16
C GLU A 131 -18.76 -0.01 1.24
N GLN A 132 -18.53 1.30 1.44
CA GLN A 132 -17.50 2.03 0.68
C GLN A 132 -16.11 1.40 0.85
N PHE A 133 -15.74 1.04 2.06
CA PHE A 133 -14.46 0.38 2.33
C PHE A 133 -14.34 -1.01 1.69
N GLN A 134 -15.44 -1.73 1.44
CA GLN A 134 -15.40 -2.98 0.67
C GLN A 134 -15.05 -2.72 -0.80
N TYR A 135 -15.60 -1.67 -1.41
CA TYR A 135 -15.23 -1.29 -2.78
C TYR A 135 -13.77 -0.87 -2.87
N ILE A 136 -13.31 0.00 -1.96
CA ILE A 136 -11.91 0.42 -1.91
C ILE A 136 -10.99 -0.80 -1.73
N LEU A 137 -11.26 -1.69 -0.78
CA LEU A 137 -10.44 -2.89 -0.54
C LEU A 137 -10.33 -3.79 -1.78
N ARG A 138 -11.39 -3.88 -2.59
CA ARG A 138 -11.36 -4.63 -3.85
C ARG A 138 -10.41 -3.96 -4.85
N ASP A 139 -10.47 -2.65 -4.97
CA ASP A 139 -9.62 -1.88 -5.87
C ASP A 139 -8.15 -1.98 -5.43
N GLU A 140 -7.86 -1.80 -4.13
CA GLU A 140 -6.51 -1.98 -3.56
C GLU A 140 -5.95 -3.39 -3.79
N SER A 141 -6.81 -4.40 -3.78
CA SER A 141 -6.39 -5.78 -4.09
C SER A 141 -5.95 -5.93 -5.55
N MET A 142 -6.63 -5.25 -6.49
CA MET A 142 -6.23 -5.22 -7.90
C MET A 142 -4.94 -4.42 -8.10
N HIS A 143 -4.80 -3.28 -7.43
CA HIS A 143 -3.59 -2.45 -7.47
C HIS A 143 -2.37 -3.25 -7.02
N LEU A 144 -2.48 -3.93 -5.86
CA LEU A 144 -1.44 -4.79 -5.35
C LEU A 144 -1.03 -5.88 -6.34
N ASN A 145 -2.00 -6.64 -6.88
CA ASN A 145 -1.72 -7.73 -7.80
C ASN A 145 -1.00 -7.20 -9.05
N PHE A 146 -1.48 -6.13 -9.64
CA PHE A 146 -0.80 -5.48 -10.76
C PHE A 146 0.63 -5.06 -10.40
N GLY A 147 0.85 -4.44 -9.25
CA GLY A 147 2.17 -4.02 -8.81
C GLY A 147 3.13 -5.20 -8.63
N ILE A 148 2.67 -6.30 -8.04
CA ILE A 148 3.44 -7.52 -7.90
C ILE A 148 3.79 -8.14 -9.27
N ASP A 149 2.84 -8.17 -10.21
CA ASP A 149 3.07 -8.67 -11.56
C ASP A 149 4.14 -7.81 -12.28
N VAL A 150 4.06 -6.49 -12.16
CA VAL A 150 5.08 -5.57 -12.72
C VAL A 150 6.45 -5.81 -12.09
N ILE A 151 6.54 -5.95 -10.77
CA ILE A 151 7.80 -6.25 -10.07
C ILE A 151 8.39 -7.58 -10.56
N ASN A 152 7.57 -8.62 -10.64
CA ASN A 152 8.01 -9.93 -11.10
C ASN A 152 8.44 -9.91 -12.57
N GLN A 153 7.73 -9.17 -13.42
CA GLN A 153 8.13 -9.01 -14.82
C GLN A 153 9.48 -8.28 -14.95
N ILE A 154 9.71 -7.22 -14.18
CA ILE A 154 11.01 -6.52 -14.16
C ILE A 154 12.12 -7.47 -13.73
N LYS A 155 11.90 -8.31 -12.71
CA LYS A 155 12.85 -9.32 -12.23
C LYS A 155 13.17 -10.34 -13.32
N LEU A 156 12.17 -10.81 -14.07
CA LEU A 156 12.36 -11.76 -15.18
C LEU A 156 13.17 -11.15 -16.33
N GLU A 157 12.89 -9.91 -16.69
CA GLU A 157 13.60 -9.20 -17.75
C GLU A 157 15.01 -8.78 -17.33
N ASN A 158 15.24 -8.54 -16.03
CA ASN A 158 16.48 -7.99 -15.49
C ASN A 158 16.96 -8.78 -14.26
N PRO A 159 17.28 -10.07 -14.38
CA PRO A 159 17.62 -10.92 -13.23
C PRO A 159 18.84 -10.44 -12.44
N HIS A 160 19.72 -9.67 -13.07
CA HIS A 160 20.89 -9.07 -12.43
C HIS A 160 20.57 -8.01 -11.38
N LEU A 161 19.34 -7.47 -11.37
CA LEU A 161 18.88 -6.51 -10.37
C LEU A 161 18.44 -7.20 -9.06
N TRP A 162 18.03 -8.49 -9.13
CA TRP A 162 17.49 -9.25 -8.00
C TRP A 162 18.60 -10.01 -7.26
N THR A 163 19.65 -9.27 -6.83
CA THR A 163 20.79 -9.83 -6.09
C THR A 163 20.37 -10.28 -4.68
N GLU A 164 21.20 -11.09 -4.02
CA GLU A 164 20.94 -11.54 -2.65
C GLU A 164 20.84 -10.36 -1.68
N GLU A 165 21.67 -9.35 -1.84
CA GLU A 165 21.65 -8.12 -1.04
C GLU A 165 20.33 -7.35 -1.24
N PHE A 166 19.87 -7.20 -2.49
CA PHE A 166 18.63 -6.53 -2.80
C PHE A 166 17.40 -7.31 -2.28
N GLN A 167 17.45 -8.64 -2.31
CA GLN A 167 16.44 -9.51 -1.72
C GLN A 167 16.31 -9.26 -0.21
N GLN A 168 17.44 -9.19 0.50
CA GLN A 168 17.42 -8.89 1.94
C GLN A 168 16.88 -7.50 2.22
N GLU A 169 17.18 -6.52 1.38
CA GLU A 169 16.61 -5.18 1.46
C GLU A 169 15.09 -5.20 1.28
N ALA A 170 14.58 -5.92 0.27
CA ALA A 170 13.14 -6.08 0.03
C ALA A 170 12.41 -6.73 1.22
N ILE A 171 13.00 -7.78 1.81
CA ILE A 171 12.48 -8.39 3.05
C ILE A 171 12.42 -7.36 4.16
N GLN A 172 13.50 -6.62 4.37
CA GLN A 172 13.58 -5.60 5.42
C GLN A 172 12.50 -4.52 5.25
N MET A 173 12.23 -4.08 4.02
CA MET A 173 11.15 -3.12 3.74
C MET A 173 9.77 -3.64 4.17
N ILE A 174 9.45 -4.89 3.89
CA ILE A 174 8.19 -5.52 4.31
C ILE A 174 8.12 -5.62 5.84
N LEU A 175 9.21 -6.00 6.51
CA LEU A 175 9.28 -6.10 7.97
C LEU A 175 9.13 -4.74 8.65
N GLU A 176 9.80 -3.70 8.13
CA GLU A 176 9.66 -2.32 8.61
C GLU A 176 8.23 -1.82 8.51
N GLY A 177 7.62 -1.98 7.33
CA GLY A 177 6.22 -1.60 7.12
C GLY A 177 5.26 -2.35 8.05
N THR A 178 5.47 -3.65 8.23
CA THR A 178 4.68 -4.45 9.16
C THR A 178 4.81 -3.96 10.60
N ALA A 179 6.02 -3.63 11.04
CA ALA A 179 6.24 -3.10 12.39
C ALA A 179 5.53 -1.75 12.61
N LEU A 180 5.55 -0.87 11.61
CA LEU A 180 4.84 0.41 11.66
C LEU A 180 3.31 0.23 11.70
N GLU A 181 2.77 -0.73 10.96
CA GLU A 181 1.33 -1.02 11.00
C GLU A 181 0.91 -1.66 12.33
N ILE A 182 1.76 -2.50 12.94
CA ILE A 182 1.53 -3.05 14.28
C ILE A 182 1.57 -1.93 15.34
N GLU A 183 2.48 -0.97 15.24
CA GLU A 183 2.51 0.20 16.11
C GLU A 183 1.20 1.00 15.99
N TYR A 184 0.76 1.25 14.76
CA TYR A 184 -0.52 1.91 14.49
C TYR A 184 -1.71 1.14 15.08
N ALA A 185 -1.74 -0.19 14.96
CA ALA A 185 -2.77 -1.03 15.55
C ALA A 185 -2.81 -0.91 17.09
N ARG A 186 -1.67 -0.83 17.74
CA ARG A 186 -1.58 -0.63 19.20
C ARG A 186 -2.10 0.74 19.63
N ASP A 187 -1.79 1.78 18.87
CA ASP A 187 -2.23 3.15 19.13
C ASP A 187 -3.76 3.30 18.96
N THR A 188 -4.32 2.70 17.90
CA THR A 188 -5.75 2.84 17.57
C THR A 188 -6.65 1.89 18.36
N MET A 189 -6.10 0.81 18.93
CA MET A 189 -6.85 -0.19 19.69
C MET A 189 -6.30 -0.43 21.10
N PRO A 190 -6.05 0.61 21.92
CA PRO A 190 -5.41 0.46 23.24
C PRO A 190 -6.24 -0.37 24.23
N ARG A 191 -7.56 -0.46 23.99
CA ARG A 191 -8.50 -1.25 24.80
C ARG A 191 -9.29 -2.27 23.99
N GLY A 192 -8.86 -2.49 22.75
CA GLY A 192 -9.61 -3.28 21.78
C GLY A 192 -10.79 -2.53 21.16
N VAL A 193 -11.24 -3.00 20.01
CA VAL A 193 -12.37 -2.47 19.25
C VAL A 193 -13.25 -3.62 18.77
N LEU A 194 -14.50 -3.66 19.23
CA LEU A 194 -15.51 -4.62 18.76
C LEU A 194 -15.08 -6.10 18.77
N GLY A 195 -14.34 -6.52 19.79
CA GLY A 195 -13.86 -7.89 19.95
C GLY A 195 -12.54 -8.18 19.26
N MET A 196 -11.92 -7.21 18.64
CA MET A 196 -10.54 -7.23 18.17
C MET A 196 -9.62 -6.53 19.17
N ASN A 197 -8.37 -6.94 19.23
CA ASN A 197 -7.34 -6.30 20.02
C ASN A 197 -6.02 -6.22 19.23
N ALA A 198 -5.07 -5.46 19.75
CA ALA A 198 -3.79 -5.24 19.07
C ALA A 198 -3.00 -6.55 18.83
N SER A 199 -3.09 -7.54 19.73
CA SER A 199 -2.41 -8.83 19.55
C SER A 199 -2.98 -9.64 18.39
N MET A 200 -4.31 -9.69 18.26
CA MET A 200 -4.97 -10.35 17.12
C MET A 200 -4.61 -9.64 15.79
N MET A 201 -4.52 -8.32 15.83
CA MET A 201 -4.12 -7.56 14.67
C MET A 201 -2.66 -7.81 14.31
N GLU A 202 -1.77 -7.92 15.27
CA GLU A 202 -0.37 -8.27 15.06
C GLU A 202 -0.22 -9.64 14.36
N GLU A 203 -0.92 -10.66 14.83
CA GLU A 203 -0.97 -11.98 14.17
C GLU A 203 -1.46 -11.88 12.71
N TYR A 204 -2.52 -11.13 12.49
CA TYR A 204 -3.08 -10.93 11.16
C TYR A 204 -2.10 -10.17 10.24
N LEU A 205 -1.45 -9.12 10.72
CA LEU A 205 -0.47 -8.35 9.95
C LEU A 205 0.79 -9.17 9.62
N GLN A 206 1.23 -10.05 10.53
CA GLN A 206 2.30 -11.01 10.25
C GLN A 206 1.90 -12.00 9.15
N PHE A 207 0.67 -12.49 9.17
CA PHE A 207 0.13 -13.34 8.09
C PHE A 207 0.13 -12.58 6.75
N ILE A 208 -0.35 -11.32 6.73
CA ILE A 208 -0.35 -10.48 5.51
C ILE A 208 1.08 -10.27 5.02
N ALA A 209 2.03 -9.93 5.90
CA ALA A 209 3.44 -9.74 5.55
C ALA A 209 4.05 -10.99 4.90
N ASN A 210 3.79 -12.17 5.48
CA ASN A 210 4.24 -13.43 4.90
C ASN A 210 3.67 -13.67 3.49
N ARG A 211 2.41 -13.35 3.27
CA ARG A 211 1.83 -13.42 1.91
C ARG A 211 2.51 -12.46 0.93
N ARG A 212 2.87 -11.24 1.36
CA ARG A 212 3.61 -10.28 0.51
C ARG A 212 4.99 -10.81 0.16
N LEU A 213 5.69 -11.38 1.13
CA LEU A 213 6.99 -12.02 0.88
C LEU A 213 6.85 -13.21 -0.10
N CYS A 214 5.86 -14.07 0.09
CA CYS A 214 5.61 -15.16 -0.86
C CYS A 214 5.42 -14.63 -2.30
N LEU A 215 4.56 -13.64 -2.51
CA LEU A 215 4.30 -13.05 -3.83
C LEU A 215 5.55 -12.46 -4.49
N LEU A 216 6.50 -11.95 -3.71
CA LEU A 216 7.75 -11.41 -4.24
C LEU A 216 8.79 -12.51 -4.56
N TYR A 217 8.68 -13.68 -3.93
CA TYR A 217 9.67 -14.75 -4.05
C TYR A 217 9.21 -15.95 -4.89
N THR A 218 7.90 -16.14 -5.09
CA THR A 218 7.38 -17.19 -5.96
C THR A 218 7.14 -16.62 -7.35
N SER A 219 7.88 -17.12 -8.34
CA SER A 219 7.68 -16.77 -9.75
C SER A 219 6.43 -17.39 -10.38
N ASP A 220 5.76 -18.30 -9.67
CA ASP A 220 4.59 -19.05 -10.14
C ASP A 220 3.39 -18.82 -9.22
N ALA A 221 2.84 -17.60 -9.22
CA ALA A 221 1.56 -17.31 -8.56
C ALA A 221 0.35 -17.95 -9.27
N ALA A 222 0.58 -18.74 -10.33
CA ALA A 222 -0.48 -19.38 -11.13
C ALA A 222 -1.00 -20.70 -10.54
N ASP A 223 -0.28 -21.33 -9.58
CA ASP A 223 -0.64 -22.66 -9.09
C ASP A 223 -1.36 -22.70 -7.72
N ASP A 224 -1.62 -21.56 -7.08
CA ASP A 224 -2.20 -21.54 -5.73
C ASP A 224 -3.71 -21.21 -5.68
N GLU A 225 -4.41 -21.21 -6.84
CA GLU A 225 -5.87 -21.06 -6.89
C GLU A 225 -6.64 -22.38 -6.74
N THR A 226 -5.98 -23.50 -6.43
CA THR A 226 -6.64 -24.81 -6.25
C THR A 226 -6.32 -25.46 -4.91
N SER A 227 -6.67 -24.80 -3.79
CA SER A 227 -6.83 -25.52 -2.52
C SER A 227 -7.74 -24.76 -1.54
#